data_855b938cd310bb89413a2deb2f99a1e2
#
_entry.id   855b938cd310bb89413a2deb2f99a1e2
#
_cell.length_a   1.000
_cell.length_b   1.000
_cell.length_c   1.000
_cell.angle_alpha   90.00
_cell.angle_beta   90.00
_cell.angle_gamma   90.00
#
_symmetry.space_group_name_H-M   'P 1'
#
loop_
_entity.id
_entity.type
_entity.pdbx_description
1 polymer ?
#
loop_
_entity_poly.entity_id
_entity_poly.type
_entity_poly.pdbx_seq_one_letter_code
_entity_poly.pdbx_strand_id
1 'polypeptide(L)'
;MAEEGPGSVTGAGWSPAVAVLTLHNVRNYGSVLQAFATQELLKEVGARCTVIDFRREGIGDDAASYFAGSRYSNVPLASQAYRVVRGRDARRRSLVFRDFLARRINLTGRHYSSFEELRHFPFDDYDAYCVGSDQVWNIEYNRDNRPFYLSFLPEGCPRFSFSSSIGLARLPRGEEERAREALSLFDRLSVREV
;
A
#
# COMPACT_ATOMS: atom_id res chain seq x y z
N MET A 1 8.66 45.64 -3.55
CA MET A 1 7.78 44.70 -4.28
C MET A 1 7.76 43.44 -3.43
N ALA A 2 6.67 43.22 -2.72
CA ALA A 2 6.48 42.05 -1.88
C ALA A 2 5.89 40.94 -2.77
N GLU A 3 6.54 39.75 -2.78
CA GLU A 3 6.01 38.55 -3.41
C GLU A 3 4.85 38.03 -2.58
N GLU A 4 3.66 38.06 -3.16
CA GLU A 4 2.50 37.37 -2.58
C GLU A 4 2.70 35.87 -2.72
N GLY A 5 2.83 35.20 -1.58
CA GLY A 5 2.82 33.74 -1.50
C GLY A 5 1.46 33.16 -1.91
N PRO A 6 1.39 31.88 -2.34
CA PRO A 6 0.17 31.26 -2.81
C PRO A 6 -0.91 31.29 -1.73
N GLY A 7 -2.03 31.94 -2.07
CA GLY A 7 -3.15 32.14 -1.17
C GLY A 7 -3.69 30.83 -0.60
N SER A 8 -3.89 30.81 0.71
CA SER A 8 -4.61 29.77 1.42
C SER A 8 -6.06 29.75 0.95
N VAL A 9 -6.45 28.77 0.15
CA VAL A 9 -7.82 28.47 -0.18
C VAL A 9 -8.46 27.75 1.04
N THR A 10 -8.79 28.49 2.07
CA THR A 10 -9.68 28.02 3.13
C THR A 10 -11.12 28.38 2.77
N GLY A 11 -11.65 27.73 1.73
CA GLY A 11 -13.09 27.66 1.48
C GLY A 11 -13.72 26.71 2.49
N ALA A 12 -14.49 27.21 3.41
CA ALA A 12 -15.25 26.42 4.37
C ALA A 12 -16.13 25.41 3.63
N GLY A 13 -15.89 24.11 3.76
CA GLY A 13 -16.84 23.05 3.43
C GLY A 13 -16.38 21.94 2.47
N TRP A 14 -15.31 22.11 1.67
CA TRP A 14 -14.87 21.04 0.77
C TRP A 14 -13.71 20.23 1.38
N SER A 15 -13.94 18.92 1.51
CA SER A 15 -12.95 17.97 2.01
C SER A 15 -12.73 16.89 0.95
N PRO A 16 -11.60 16.93 0.22
CA PRO A 16 -11.36 15.99 -0.88
C PRO A 16 -11.33 14.55 -0.42
N ALA A 17 -11.95 13.67 -1.17
CA ALA A 17 -11.90 12.23 -0.96
C ALA A 17 -10.64 11.66 -1.63
N VAL A 18 -9.73 11.07 -0.85
CA VAL A 18 -8.50 10.48 -1.35
C VAL A 18 -8.49 8.97 -1.12
N ALA A 19 -8.36 8.21 -2.20
CA ALA A 19 -8.11 6.77 -2.13
C ALA A 19 -6.62 6.48 -2.06
N VAL A 20 -6.18 5.72 -1.08
CA VAL A 20 -4.76 5.38 -0.87
C VAL A 20 -4.52 3.90 -1.14
N LEU A 21 -3.62 3.57 -2.04
CA LEU A 21 -3.14 2.22 -2.25
C LEU A 21 -1.73 2.06 -1.66
N THR A 22 -1.58 1.19 -0.68
CA THR A 22 -0.31 0.92 -0.01
C THR A 22 -0.22 -0.51 0.53
N LEU A 23 0.96 -0.90 1.03
CA LEU A 23 1.21 -2.21 1.64
C LEU A 23 0.67 -2.25 3.08
N HIS A 24 -0.65 -2.32 3.24
CA HIS A 24 -1.30 -2.33 4.56
C HIS A 24 -1.53 -3.75 5.11
N ASN A 25 -1.72 -4.74 4.22
CA ASN A 25 -2.04 -6.12 4.60
C ASN A 25 -0.79 -7.02 4.60
N VAL A 26 0.25 -6.59 5.30
CA VAL A 26 1.48 -7.36 5.52
C VAL A 26 1.80 -7.42 7.01
N ARG A 27 2.36 -8.55 7.48
CA ARG A 27 2.72 -8.73 8.90
C ARG A 27 4.03 -8.01 9.25
N ASN A 28 4.12 -6.76 8.86
CA ASN A 28 5.24 -5.87 9.15
C ASN A 28 4.69 -4.63 9.86
N TYR A 29 5.19 -4.36 11.06
CA TYR A 29 4.77 -3.19 11.84
C TYR A 29 5.03 -1.88 11.07
N GLY A 30 6.16 -1.79 10.37
CA GLY A 30 6.50 -0.63 9.55
C GLY A 30 5.44 -0.36 8.48
N SER A 31 5.05 -1.41 7.73
CA SER A 31 4.06 -1.28 6.67
C SER A 31 2.66 -0.91 7.17
N VAL A 32 2.24 -1.44 8.31
CA VAL A 32 0.94 -1.11 8.89
C VAL A 32 0.94 0.30 9.49
N LEU A 33 2.01 0.67 10.19
CA LEU A 33 2.14 2.01 10.80
C LEU A 33 2.27 3.11 9.74
N GLN A 34 2.98 2.86 8.63
CA GLN A 34 3.05 3.85 7.55
C GLN A 34 1.69 4.06 6.88
N ALA A 35 0.89 2.99 6.68
CA ALA A 35 -0.47 3.12 6.14
C ALA A 35 -1.34 3.98 7.05
N PHE A 36 -1.26 3.77 8.37
CA PHE A 36 -1.93 4.59 9.36
C PHE A 36 -1.44 6.04 9.33
N ALA A 37 -0.12 6.26 9.34
CA ALA A 37 0.46 7.59 9.31
C ALA A 37 0.08 8.36 8.03
N THR A 38 0.09 7.71 6.86
CA THR A 38 -0.35 8.31 5.61
C THR A 38 -1.81 8.76 5.69
N GLN A 39 -2.68 7.91 6.25
CA GLN A 39 -4.09 8.25 6.47
C GLN A 39 -4.25 9.46 7.38
N GLU A 40 -3.56 9.50 8.51
CA GLU A 40 -3.68 10.60 9.47
C GLU A 40 -3.13 11.92 8.91
N LEU A 41 -1.99 11.88 8.20
CA LEU A 41 -1.45 13.06 7.53
C LEU A 41 -2.39 13.64 6.49
N LEU A 42 -3.06 12.79 5.70
CA LEU A 42 -4.07 13.25 4.74
C LEU A 42 -5.28 13.88 5.46
N LYS A 43 -5.68 13.33 6.59
CA LYS A 43 -6.75 13.94 7.42
C LYS A 43 -6.34 15.27 8.01
N GLU A 44 -5.09 15.42 8.49
CA GLU A 44 -4.57 16.67 9.02
C GLU A 44 -4.59 17.80 7.98
N VAL A 45 -4.41 17.49 6.70
CA VAL A 45 -4.54 18.48 5.61
C VAL A 45 -5.97 18.63 5.11
N GLY A 46 -6.95 18.04 5.79
CA GLY A 46 -8.38 18.24 5.53
C GLY A 46 -8.99 17.25 4.53
N ALA A 47 -8.27 16.22 4.11
CA ALA A 47 -8.79 15.21 3.19
C ALA A 47 -9.54 14.08 3.92
N ARG A 48 -10.54 13.50 3.27
CA ARG A 48 -11.16 12.23 3.66
C ARG A 48 -10.38 11.09 3.04
N CYS A 49 -9.66 10.34 3.86
CA CYS A 49 -8.79 9.25 3.39
C CYS A 49 -9.48 7.89 3.51
N THR A 50 -9.44 7.11 2.45
CA THR A 50 -9.83 5.68 2.44
C THR A 50 -8.69 4.86 1.85
N VAL A 51 -8.25 3.84 2.57
CA VAL A 51 -7.22 2.91 2.09
C VAL A 51 -7.90 1.78 1.30
N ILE A 52 -7.45 1.57 0.07
CA ILE A 52 -7.96 0.49 -0.78
C ILE A 52 -7.50 -0.85 -0.18
N ASP A 53 -8.43 -1.70 0.22
CA ASP A 53 -8.14 -3.03 0.78
C ASP A 53 -7.69 -3.99 -0.32
N PHE A 54 -6.45 -3.80 -0.80
CA PHE A 54 -5.83 -4.65 -1.80
C PHE A 54 -4.98 -5.72 -1.14
N ARG A 55 -5.41 -6.98 -1.28
CA ARG A 55 -4.76 -8.16 -0.69
C ARG A 55 -4.18 -9.01 -1.80
N ARG A 56 -2.88 -8.89 -2.03
CA ARG A 56 -2.19 -9.61 -3.09
C ARG A 56 -2.30 -11.12 -2.93
N GLU A 57 -2.66 -11.83 -4.00
CA GLU A 57 -2.67 -13.29 -4.02
C GLU A 57 -1.28 -13.88 -3.72
N GLY A 58 -1.23 -14.89 -2.87
CA GLY A 58 0.01 -15.59 -2.52
C GLY A 58 1.01 -14.80 -1.66
N ILE A 59 0.67 -13.55 -1.28
CA ILE A 59 1.44 -12.73 -0.35
C ILE A 59 0.49 -12.37 0.79
N GLY A 60 0.21 -13.30 1.62
CA GLY A 60 -0.77 -13.08 2.64
C GLY A 60 -0.47 -13.87 3.90
N ASP A 61 -1.39 -13.83 4.76
CA ASP A 61 -1.50 -14.29 6.13
C ASP A 61 -1.09 -15.74 6.43
N ASP A 62 -0.49 -16.45 5.49
CA ASP A 62 -0.14 -17.85 5.69
C ASP A 62 1.02 -18.00 6.68
N ALA A 63 0.72 -18.72 7.77
CA ALA A 63 1.75 -19.26 8.66
C ALA A 63 2.84 -20.02 7.88
N ALA A 64 2.52 -20.53 6.69
CA ALA A 64 3.44 -21.20 5.79
C ALA A 64 4.55 -20.29 5.24
N SER A 65 4.26 -19.04 4.87
CA SER A 65 5.28 -18.10 4.39
C SER A 65 6.26 -17.69 5.49
N TYR A 66 5.84 -17.70 6.74
CA TYR A 66 6.70 -17.45 7.90
C TYR A 66 7.70 -18.59 8.15
N PHE A 67 7.37 -19.82 7.71
CA PHE A 67 8.20 -21.00 7.89
C PHE A 67 9.15 -21.26 6.70
N ALA A 68 8.85 -20.72 5.51
CA ALA A 68 9.63 -20.98 4.29
C ALA A 68 11.09 -20.51 4.36
N GLY A 69 11.44 -19.57 5.26
CA GLY A 69 12.82 -19.10 5.48
C GLY A 69 13.49 -19.67 6.74
N SER A 70 12.88 -20.63 7.45
CA SER A 70 13.40 -21.16 8.69
C SER A 70 14.40 -22.30 8.47
N ARG A 71 15.52 -22.28 9.20
CA ARG A 71 16.54 -23.37 9.23
C ARG A 71 15.97 -24.77 9.53
N TYR A 72 14.75 -24.85 10.02
CA TYR A 72 14.07 -26.08 10.45
C TYR A 72 13.02 -26.58 9.46
N SER A 73 12.86 -25.92 8.31
CA SER A 73 11.88 -26.30 7.28
C SER A 73 12.07 -27.70 6.74
N ASN A 74 13.30 -28.25 6.80
CA ASN A 74 13.69 -29.54 6.21
C ASN A 74 13.71 -30.72 7.20
N VAL A 75 13.30 -30.51 8.47
CA VAL A 75 13.30 -31.59 9.48
C VAL A 75 11.84 -31.91 9.90
N PRO A 76 11.24 -33.05 9.48
CA PRO A 76 9.80 -33.31 9.61
C PRO A 76 9.23 -33.23 11.03
N LEU A 77 9.91 -33.81 12.02
CA LEU A 77 9.43 -33.78 13.42
C LEU A 77 9.65 -32.41 14.08
N ALA A 78 10.80 -31.78 13.86
CA ALA A 78 11.09 -30.45 14.40
C ALA A 78 10.19 -29.39 13.76
N SER A 79 9.81 -29.56 12.50
CA SER A 79 8.88 -28.66 11.79
C SER A 79 7.47 -28.73 12.38
N GLN A 80 6.99 -29.92 12.80
CA GLN A 80 5.67 -30.06 13.42
C GLN A 80 5.62 -29.43 14.83
N ALA A 81 6.61 -29.71 15.69
CA ALA A 81 6.70 -29.10 17.01
C ALA A 81 6.86 -27.57 16.92
N TYR A 82 7.70 -27.10 16.02
CA TYR A 82 7.89 -25.68 15.75
C TYR A 82 6.61 -25.00 15.21
N ARG A 83 5.85 -25.67 14.35
CA ARG A 83 4.54 -25.19 13.86
C ARG A 83 3.53 -25.05 14.98
N VAL A 84 3.47 -25.99 15.93
CA VAL A 84 2.53 -25.93 17.08
C VAL A 84 2.91 -24.78 18.01
N VAL A 85 4.18 -24.67 18.39
CA VAL A 85 4.64 -23.63 19.33
C VAL A 85 4.58 -22.24 18.71
N ARG A 86 5.09 -22.08 17.50
CA ARG A 86 5.09 -20.79 16.79
C ARG A 86 3.76 -20.44 16.15
N GLY A 87 2.91 -21.45 15.86
CA GLY A 87 1.59 -21.22 15.31
C GLY A 87 0.67 -20.39 16.21
N ARG A 88 0.79 -20.58 17.54
CA ARG A 88 0.06 -19.75 18.51
C ARG A 88 0.53 -18.31 18.50
N ASP A 89 1.84 -18.07 18.47
CA ASP A 89 2.40 -16.72 18.40
C ASP A 89 2.10 -16.04 17.07
N ALA A 90 2.20 -16.77 15.95
CA ALA A 90 1.84 -16.26 14.63
C ALA A 90 0.36 -15.88 14.57
N ARG A 91 -0.53 -16.73 15.12
CA ARG A 91 -1.96 -16.46 15.20
C ARG A 91 -2.27 -15.24 16.08
N ARG A 92 -1.61 -15.12 17.23
CA ARG A 92 -1.77 -13.96 18.13
C ARG A 92 -1.34 -12.67 17.44
N ARG A 93 -0.18 -12.68 16.78
CA ARG A 93 0.29 -11.52 15.99
C ARG A 93 -0.69 -11.17 14.89
N SER A 94 -1.17 -12.13 14.14
CA SER A 94 -2.17 -11.93 13.08
C SER A 94 -3.44 -11.26 13.61
N LEU A 95 -3.90 -11.67 14.80
CA LEU A 95 -5.05 -11.06 15.46
C LEU A 95 -4.79 -9.60 15.83
N VAL A 96 -3.60 -9.29 16.36
CA VAL A 96 -3.22 -7.91 16.71
C VAL A 96 -3.18 -7.02 15.47
N PHE A 97 -2.58 -7.49 14.36
CA PHE A 97 -2.56 -6.74 13.10
C PHE A 97 -3.97 -6.51 12.54
N ARG A 98 -4.81 -7.55 12.51
CA ARG A 98 -6.19 -7.42 12.03
C ARG A 98 -7.02 -6.47 12.89
N ASP A 99 -6.88 -6.57 14.21
CA ASP A 99 -7.56 -5.67 15.14
C ASP A 99 -7.13 -4.21 14.95
N PHE A 100 -5.83 -3.97 14.77
CA PHE A 100 -5.31 -2.64 14.47
C PHE A 100 -5.87 -2.11 13.15
N LEU A 101 -5.81 -2.89 12.08
CA LEU A 101 -6.36 -2.50 10.78
C LEU A 101 -7.85 -2.16 10.89
N ALA A 102 -8.63 -3.04 11.52
CA ALA A 102 -10.08 -2.86 11.66
C ALA A 102 -10.47 -1.62 12.47
N ARG A 103 -9.64 -1.23 13.46
CA ARG A 103 -9.96 -0.09 14.34
C ARG A 103 -9.34 1.22 13.92
N ARG A 104 -8.25 1.20 13.17
CA ARG A 104 -7.43 2.38 12.93
C ARG A 104 -7.35 2.80 11.48
N ILE A 105 -7.58 1.89 10.55
CA ILE A 105 -7.49 2.18 9.12
C ILE A 105 -8.88 2.16 8.51
N ASN A 106 -9.24 3.23 7.83
CA ASN A 106 -10.47 3.32 7.06
C ASN A 106 -10.25 2.59 5.73
N LEU A 107 -10.61 1.31 5.70
CA LEU A 107 -10.53 0.47 4.51
C LEU A 107 -11.77 0.62 3.63
N THR A 108 -11.62 0.38 2.32
CA THR A 108 -12.77 0.20 1.43
C THR A 108 -13.67 -0.92 1.94
N GLY A 109 -14.99 -0.79 1.75
CA GLY A 109 -15.96 -1.80 2.17
C GLY A 109 -15.84 -3.15 1.45
N ARG A 110 -15.14 -3.18 0.31
CA ARG A 110 -14.78 -4.36 -0.47
C ARG A 110 -13.26 -4.52 -0.48
N HIS A 111 -12.78 -5.76 -0.40
CA HIS A 111 -11.37 -6.08 -0.69
C HIS A 111 -11.19 -6.49 -2.15
N TYR A 112 -9.97 -6.30 -2.65
CA TYR A 112 -9.54 -6.65 -4.00
C TYR A 112 -8.32 -7.56 -3.88
N SER A 113 -8.27 -8.65 -4.65
CA SER A 113 -7.17 -9.64 -4.58
C SER A 113 -6.31 -9.67 -5.84
N SER A 114 -6.81 -9.15 -6.94
CA SER A 114 -6.12 -9.11 -8.22
C SER A 114 -6.22 -7.74 -8.90
N PHE A 115 -5.36 -7.52 -9.91
CA PHE A 115 -5.44 -6.33 -10.76
C PHE A 115 -6.78 -6.24 -11.51
N GLU A 116 -7.30 -7.39 -11.97
CA GLU A 116 -8.57 -7.43 -12.68
C GLU A 116 -9.75 -7.03 -11.79
N GLU A 117 -9.71 -7.38 -10.51
CA GLU A 117 -10.72 -6.91 -9.56
C GLU A 117 -10.63 -5.39 -9.31
N LEU A 118 -9.40 -4.83 -9.27
CA LEU A 118 -9.21 -3.38 -9.13
C LEU A 118 -9.75 -2.58 -10.32
N ARG A 119 -9.87 -3.16 -11.50
CA ARG A 119 -10.51 -2.49 -12.65
C ARG A 119 -12.00 -2.17 -12.43
N HIS A 120 -12.61 -2.81 -11.43
CA HIS A 120 -13.99 -2.53 -10.99
C HIS A 120 -14.04 -1.63 -9.74
N PHE A 121 -12.91 -0.97 -9.40
CA PHE A 121 -12.88 0.00 -8.32
C PHE A 121 -13.75 1.21 -8.67
N PRO A 122 -14.59 1.70 -7.73
CA PRO A 122 -15.47 2.86 -7.97
C PRO A 122 -14.65 4.17 -7.92
N PHE A 123 -13.93 4.45 -9.00
CA PHE A 123 -13.03 5.61 -9.05
C PHE A 123 -13.76 6.95 -9.02
N ASP A 124 -15.01 7.03 -9.44
CA ASP A 124 -15.81 8.27 -9.42
C ASP A 124 -16.12 8.76 -8.00
N ASP A 125 -15.94 7.92 -6.98
CA ASP A 125 -16.20 8.28 -5.58
C ASP A 125 -15.05 9.09 -4.94
N TYR A 126 -13.94 9.30 -5.66
CA TYR A 126 -12.74 9.93 -5.13
C TYR A 126 -12.23 11.06 -6.01
N ASP A 127 -11.74 12.11 -5.36
CA ASP A 127 -11.18 13.29 -6.02
C ASP A 127 -9.70 13.12 -6.40
N ALA A 128 -8.96 12.25 -5.70
CA ALA A 128 -7.57 11.98 -5.99
C ALA A 128 -7.12 10.60 -5.47
N TYR A 129 -6.00 10.12 -6.01
CA TYR A 129 -5.43 8.81 -5.72
C TYR A 129 -4.00 8.94 -5.26
N CYS A 130 -3.69 8.30 -4.15
CA CYS A 130 -2.36 8.27 -3.56
C CYS A 130 -1.78 6.86 -3.60
N VAL A 131 -0.55 6.74 -4.05
CA VAL A 131 0.25 5.56 -3.75
C VAL A 131 1.16 5.92 -2.58
N GLY A 132 0.98 5.22 -1.47
CA GLY A 132 1.60 5.65 -0.24
C GLY A 132 2.63 4.71 0.26
N SER A 133 3.50 5.32 0.90
CA SER A 133 4.75 5.05 1.57
C SER A 133 5.06 3.55 1.69
N ASP A 134 6.26 3.15 1.65
CA ASP A 134 6.78 1.77 1.60
C ASP A 134 7.34 1.41 0.19
N GLN A 135 7.88 0.22 0.06
CA GLN A 135 8.44 -0.32 -1.20
C GLN A 135 7.33 -0.78 -2.17
N VAL A 136 6.39 0.12 -2.42
CA VAL A 136 5.21 -0.17 -3.25
C VAL A 136 5.55 -0.42 -4.72
N TRP A 137 6.75 -0.01 -5.18
CA TRP A 137 7.22 -0.25 -6.54
C TRP A 137 8.31 -1.33 -6.64
N ASN A 138 8.47 -2.15 -5.58
CA ASN A 138 9.41 -3.27 -5.59
C ASN A 138 8.82 -4.48 -6.34
N ILE A 139 9.23 -4.68 -7.60
CA ILE A 139 8.70 -5.75 -8.44
C ILE A 139 9.07 -7.16 -7.93
N GLU A 140 10.23 -7.31 -7.28
CA GLU A 140 10.61 -8.60 -6.70
C GLU A 140 9.70 -8.99 -5.54
N TYR A 141 9.22 -8.01 -4.79
CA TYR A 141 8.29 -8.20 -3.69
C TYR A 141 6.83 -8.30 -4.17
N ASN A 142 6.44 -7.44 -5.09
CA ASN A 142 5.03 -7.35 -5.53
C ASN A 142 4.69 -8.36 -6.62
N ARG A 143 5.65 -8.78 -7.46
CA ARG A 143 5.49 -9.59 -8.67
C ARG A 143 4.70 -8.88 -9.78
N ASP A 144 3.76 -8.02 -9.42
CA ASP A 144 2.98 -7.16 -10.31
C ASP A 144 2.84 -5.78 -9.67
N ASN A 145 3.42 -4.76 -10.32
CA ASN A 145 3.36 -3.38 -9.85
C ASN A 145 2.21 -2.58 -10.47
N ARG A 146 1.47 -3.13 -11.44
CA ARG A 146 0.34 -2.43 -12.08
C ARG A 146 -0.66 -1.84 -11.08
N PRO A 147 -1.04 -2.53 -9.99
CA PRO A 147 -1.86 -1.94 -8.93
C PRO A 147 -1.22 -0.68 -8.35
N PHE A 148 0.06 -0.74 -7.99
CA PHE A 148 0.78 0.34 -7.33
C PHE A 148 1.27 1.44 -8.28
N TYR A 149 1.14 1.24 -9.58
CA TYR A 149 1.22 2.29 -10.59
C TYR A 149 -0.14 2.93 -10.85
N LEU A 150 -1.18 2.52 -10.11
CA LEU A 150 -2.57 2.97 -10.31
C LEU A 150 -3.04 2.80 -11.76
N SER A 151 -2.53 1.74 -12.43
CA SER A 151 -2.83 1.49 -13.85
C SER A 151 -4.26 1.03 -14.11
N PHE A 152 -5.04 0.80 -13.07
CA PHE A 152 -6.47 0.49 -13.16
C PHE A 152 -7.36 1.72 -13.28
N LEU A 153 -6.80 2.91 -13.03
CA LEU A 153 -7.55 4.18 -13.12
C LEU A 153 -7.60 4.70 -14.55
N PRO A 154 -8.71 5.30 -14.96
CA PRO A 154 -8.79 6.03 -16.23
C PRO A 154 -7.77 7.17 -16.32
N GLU A 155 -7.49 7.61 -17.54
CA GLU A 155 -6.73 8.84 -17.77
C GLU A 155 -7.45 10.06 -17.18
N GLY A 156 -6.67 11.03 -16.70
CA GLY A 156 -7.20 12.26 -16.10
C GLY A 156 -7.57 12.15 -14.62
N CYS A 157 -7.53 10.96 -14.01
CA CYS A 157 -7.66 10.85 -12.55
C CYS A 157 -6.42 11.45 -11.86
N PRO A 158 -6.57 12.41 -10.92
CA PRO A 158 -5.44 12.98 -10.20
C PRO A 158 -4.68 11.93 -9.39
N ARG A 159 -3.37 11.78 -9.63
CA ARG A 159 -2.50 10.76 -9.03
C ARG A 159 -1.29 11.37 -8.39
N PHE A 160 -0.97 10.94 -7.20
CA PHE A 160 0.29 11.33 -6.55
C PHE A 160 0.88 10.18 -5.74
N SER A 161 2.18 10.25 -5.49
CA SER A 161 2.84 9.33 -4.56
C SER A 161 3.26 10.07 -3.30
N PHE A 162 3.32 9.35 -2.19
CA PHE A 162 3.76 9.88 -0.91
C PHE A 162 4.83 8.99 -0.30
N SER A 163 6.09 9.45 -0.34
CA SER A 163 7.27 8.72 0.17
C SER A 163 7.33 7.27 -0.33
N SER A 164 7.00 7.04 -1.59
CA SER A 164 7.03 5.72 -2.22
C SER A 164 8.47 5.30 -2.54
N SER A 165 8.72 4.01 -2.63
CA SER A 165 10.06 3.47 -2.84
C SER A 165 10.04 2.32 -3.84
N ILE A 166 11.11 2.21 -4.64
CA ILE A 166 11.40 1.04 -5.47
C ILE A 166 12.03 -0.07 -4.62
N GLY A 167 12.85 0.31 -3.62
CA GLY A 167 13.53 -0.63 -2.73
C GLY A 167 14.54 -1.56 -3.42
N LEU A 168 14.94 -1.26 -4.64
CA LEU A 168 15.94 -1.97 -5.44
C LEU A 168 16.99 -0.99 -5.94
N ALA A 169 18.23 -1.40 -5.99
CA ALA A 169 19.32 -0.58 -6.55
C ALA A 169 19.17 -0.36 -8.07
N ARG A 170 18.52 -1.28 -8.76
CA ARG A 170 18.19 -1.19 -10.19
C ARG A 170 16.91 -1.98 -10.46
N LEU A 171 16.08 -1.46 -11.33
CA LEU A 171 14.92 -2.20 -11.86
C LEU A 171 15.39 -3.24 -12.90
N PRO A 172 14.73 -4.41 -12.96
CA PRO A 172 14.93 -5.37 -14.05
C PRO A 172 14.61 -4.74 -15.40
N ARG A 173 15.27 -5.25 -16.46
CA ARG A 173 14.97 -4.81 -17.84
C ARG A 173 13.50 -5.00 -18.17
N GLY A 174 12.90 -4.01 -18.81
CA GLY A 174 11.47 -3.97 -19.15
C GLY A 174 10.58 -3.45 -18.03
N GLU A 175 10.97 -3.56 -16.76
CA GLU A 175 10.23 -2.92 -15.67
C GLU A 175 10.53 -1.42 -15.56
N GLU A 176 11.75 -1.02 -15.91
CA GLU A 176 12.12 0.40 -15.94
C GLU A 176 11.27 1.20 -16.93
N GLU A 177 11.04 0.67 -18.13
CA GLU A 177 10.20 1.32 -19.15
C GLU A 177 8.75 1.40 -18.66
N ARG A 178 8.20 0.29 -18.15
CA ARG A 178 6.85 0.25 -17.58
C ARG A 178 6.67 1.24 -16.43
N ALA A 179 7.65 1.28 -15.51
CA ALA A 179 7.65 2.23 -14.41
C ALA A 179 7.66 3.67 -14.92
N ARG A 180 8.53 3.99 -15.90
CA ARG A 180 8.63 5.32 -16.49
C ARG A 180 7.32 5.75 -17.12
N GLU A 181 6.72 4.90 -17.95
CA GLU A 181 5.42 5.16 -18.59
C GLU A 181 4.32 5.37 -17.53
N ALA A 182 4.20 4.46 -16.58
CA ALA A 182 3.16 4.52 -15.58
C ALA A 182 3.30 5.73 -14.63
N LEU A 183 4.54 6.03 -14.19
CA LEU A 183 4.80 7.15 -13.29
C LEU A 183 4.72 8.51 -13.99
N SER A 184 4.82 8.56 -15.33
CA SER A 184 4.58 9.79 -16.09
C SER A 184 3.12 10.28 -16.03
N LEU A 185 2.19 9.40 -15.62
CA LEU A 185 0.77 9.73 -15.43
C LEU A 185 0.49 10.33 -14.04
N PHE A 186 1.50 10.43 -13.19
CA PHE A 186 1.34 11.01 -11.86
C PHE A 186 1.53 12.53 -11.91
N ASP A 187 0.64 13.27 -11.28
CA ASP A 187 0.73 14.74 -11.17
C ASP A 187 1.86 15.16 -10.22
N ARG A 188 2.13 14.37 -9.20
CA ARG A 188 3.20 14.59 -8.23
C ARG A 188 3.82 13.29 -7.78
N LEU A 189 5.15 13.26 -7.75
CA LEU A 189 5.93 12.14 -7.24
C LEU A 189 6.72 12.56 -6.00
N SER A 190 6.47 11.89 -4.88
CA SER A 190 7.27 11.97 -3.68
C SER A 190 7.89 10.60 -3.42
N VAL A 191 9.21 10.54 -3.37
CA VAL A 191 9.99 9.32 -3.16
C VAL A 191 10.74 9.38 -1.84
N ARG A 192 11.02 8.22 -1.27
CA ARG A 192 11.72 8.12 0.01
C ARG A 192 13.24 8.19 -0.14
N GLU A 193 13.75 7.64 -1.23
CA GLU A 193 15.17 7.65 -1.57
C GLU A 193 15.44 8.65 -2.72
N VAL A 194 16.64 9.23 -2.69
CA VAL A 194 17.15 10.10 -3.75
C VAL A 194 18.31 9.38 -4.45
#